data_9c3f37a80183867b4969f1b490034a04
#
_entry.id   9c3f37a80183867b4969f1b490034a04
#
_cell.length_a   1.000
_cell.length_b   1.000
_cell.length_c   1.000
_cell.angle_alpha   90.00
_cell.angle_beta   90.00
_cell.angle_gamma   90.00
#
_symmetry.space_group_name_H-M   'P 1'
#
loop_
_entity.id
_entity.type
_entity.pdbx_description
1 polymer ?
#
loop_
_entity_poly.entity_id
_entity_poly.type
_entity_poly.pdbx_seq_one_letter_code
_entity_poly.pdbx_strand_id
1 'polypeptide(L)'
;ILTPFLPYIVSNSSGLNNVTLIYFLFLFNTSVSYFFSYKSALIIADQKKYIFNINHYTWKITLCAAQIFVIIKSQNYLAYLALQVVSTILENYTIARIADKRYPWLKEKSTKKVPKETIAEIKKNTASMMLNKVGTTLVTSTDSVLISSFISVAAVGIYGNYTTISKAVENVLYQGMYAMTASIGNLNVCGSRERKFQVFKTISFVIVWIYGFGCIALFGLLTPFVELWYGTNMQISTFAVFLLCMNLYIAGQMTTLNMQIEAGGLYWHVKFLGIVEAVSNLFFSVVLGRAWGLEGILAGTDKGCIKIRPQKTDANLLNPTLKRYNRRDFCRICNCVTARKC
;
A
#
# COMPACT_ATOMS: atom_id res chain seq x y z
N ILE A 1 -16.69 -16.07 8.90
CA ILE A 1 -17.73 -15.10 9.36
C ILE A 1 -18.54 -14.63 8.14
N LEU A 2 -17.93 -14.34 6.98
CA LEU A 2 -18.65 -13.85 5.78
C LEU A 2 -19.31 -14.95 4.94
N THR A 3 -19.00 -16.22 5.16
CA THR A 3 -19.53 -17.35 4.38
C THR A 3 -21.05 -17.42 4.30
N PRO A 4 -21.83 -17.17 5.39
CA PRO A 4 -23.30 -17.19 5.32
C PRO A 4 -23.89 -16.01 4.53
N PHE A 5 -23.13 -14.94 4.31
CA PHE A 5 -23.56 -13.75 3.56
C PHE A 5 -23.19 -13.80 2.06
N LEU A 6 -22.39 -14.79 1.65
CA LEU A 6 -21.97 -14.94 0.26
C LEU A 6 -23.13 -14.98 -0.73
N PRO A 7 -24.25 -15.73 -0.50
CA PRO A 7 -25.38 -15.75 -1.40
C PRO A 7 -26.08 -14.38 -1.57
N TYR A 8 -26.06 -13.57 -0.52
CA TYR A 8 -26.62 -12.20 -0.55
C TYR A 8 -25.73 -11.20 -1.29
N ILE A 9 -24.41 -11.37 -1.22
CA ILE A 9 -23.42 -10.46 -1.84
C ILE A 9 -23.29 -10.77 -3.35
N VAL A 10 -23.48 -12.03 -3.74
CA VAL A 10 -23.25 -12.53 -5.10
C VAL A 10 -24.54 -12.97 -5.80
N SER A 11 -25.68 -12.45 -5.35
CA SER A 11 -27.02 -12.85 -5.81
C SER A 11 -27.30 -12.68 -7.32
N ASN A 12 -26.43 -12.00 -8.08
CA ASN A 12 -26.58 -11.75 -9.54
C ASN A 12 -25.49 -12.38 -10.43
N SER A 13 -24.78 -13.38 -9.93
CA SER A 13 -23.74 -14.06 -10.76
C SER A 13 -24.33 -15.24 -11.55
N SER A 14 -25.20 -14.97 -12.51
CA SER A 14 -25.82 -15.95 -13.42
C SER A 14 -24.84 -16.60 -14.41
N GLY A 15 -23.59 -16.84 -14.03
CA GLY A 15 -22.60 -17.48 -14.91
C GLY A 15 -21.41 -18.13 -14.23
N LEU A 16 -21.26 -18.00 -12.91
CA LEU A 16 -20.11 -18.58 -12.19
C LEU A 16 -20.52 -19.86 -11.43
N ASN A 17 -20.26 -21.00 -12.03
CA ASN A 17 -20.32 -22.28 -11.33
C ASN A 17 -19.25 -22.29 -10.21
N ASN A 18 -19.66 -22.64 -8.97
CA ASN A 18 -18.75 -22.81 -7.81
C ASN A 18 -18.18 -21.52 -7.16
N VAL A 19 -18.98 -20.46 -7.01
CA VAL A 19 -18.57 -19.22 -6.30
C VAL A 19 -17.94 -19.50 -4.93
N THR A 20 -18.48 -20.47 -4.19
CA THR A 20 -17.97 -20.88 -2.88
C THR A 20 -16.53 -21.42 -2.97
N LEU A 21 -16.23 -22.25 -3.97
CA LEU A 21 -14.89 -22.77 -4.18
C LEU A 21 -13.90 -21.66 -4.54
N ILE A 22 -14.31 -20.73 -5.41
CA ILE A 22 -13.53 -19.56 -5.80
C ILE A 22 -13.20 -18.72 -4.56
N TYR A 23 -14.19 -18.45 -3.71
CA TYR A 23 -13.99 -17.73 -2.46
C TYR A 23 -12.98 -18.42 -1.53
N PHE A 24 -13.09 -19.72 -1.34
CA PHE A 24 -12.14 -20.48 -0.53
C PHE A 24 -10.72 -20.48 -1.11
N LEU A 25 -10.57 -20.55 -2.43
CA LEU A 25 -9.25 -20.45 -3.09
C LEU A 25 -8.60 -19.09 -2.85
N PHE A 26 -9.36 -17.99 -2.96
CA PHE A 26 -8.85 -16.66 -2.64
C PHE A 26 -8.48 -16.51 -1.16
N LEU A 27 -9.30 -17.03 -0.26
CA LEU A 27 -9.06 -17.00 1.18
C LEU A 27 -7.82 -17.81 1.54
N PHE A 28 -7.66 -18.99 0.94
CA PHE A 28 -6.48 -19.83 1.11
C PHE A 28 -5.22 -19.16 0.57
N ASN A 29 -5.27 -18.59 -0.64
CA ASN A 29 -4.18 -17.83 -1.24
C ASN A 29 -3.71 -16.69 -0.32
N THR A 30 -4.65 -15.93 0.22
CA THR A 30 -4.37 -14.84 1.15
C THR A 30 -3.73 -15.37 2.44
N SER A 31 -4.27 -16.46 3.00
CA SER A 31 -3.73 -17.05 4.23
C SER A 31 -2.30 -17.54 4.04
N VAL A 32 -2.01 -18.20 2.93
CA VAL A 32 -0.67 -18.71 2.61
C VAL A 32 0.35 -17.57 2.50
N SER A 33 -0.04 -16.41 1.98
CA SER A 33 0.85 -15.26 1.84
C SER A 33 1.42 -14.76 3.19
N TYR A 34 0.72 -15.02 4.30
CA TYR A 34 1.16 -14.59 5.64
C TYR A 34 2.13 -15.57 6.33
N PHE A 35 2.16 -16.86 5.96
CA PHE A 35 2.95 -17.85 6.68
C PHE A 35 4.45 -17.54 6.74
N PHE A 36 5.02 -16.96 5.69
CA PHE A 36 6.46 -16.67 5.60
C PHE A 36 6.76 -15.16 5.62
N SER A 37 5.77 -14.32 5.86
CA SER A 37 5.90 -12.85 5.80
C SER A 37 6.96 -12.30 6.77
N TYR A 38 7.16 -12.94 7.93
CA TYR A 38 8.18 -12.52 8.90
C TYR A 38 9.61 -12.65 8.34
N LYS A 39 9.88 -13.63 7.46
CA LYS A 39 11.19 -13.81 6.83
C LYS A 39 11.45 -12.75 5.77
N SER A 40 10.45 -12.41 4.97
CA SER A 40 10.54 -11.31 4.01
C SER A 40 10.70 -9.95 4.70
N ALA A 41 10.00 -9.73 5.81
CA ALA A 41 10.12 -8.53 6.63
C ALA A 41 11.56 -8.33 7.15
N LEU A 42 12.26 -9.42 7.50
CA LEU A 42 13.65 -9.35 7.94
C LEU A 42 14.60 -8.87 6.83
N ILE A 43 14.42 -9.38 5.59
CA ILE A 43 15.20 -8.94 4.43
C ILE A 43 14.98 -7.45 4.15
N ILE A 44 13.73 -6.99 4.29
CA ILE A 44 13.36 -5.58 4.09
C ILE A 44 13.97 -4.71 5.20
N ALA A 45 13.93 -5.16 6.46
CA ALA A 45 14.51 -4.47 7.60
C ALA A 45 16.06 -4.33 7.48
N ASP A 46 16.71 -5.32 6.85
CA ASP A 46 18.16 -5.28 6.53
C ASP A 46 18.48 -4.41 5.28
N GLN A 47 17.54 -3.56 4.85
CA GLN A 47 17.66 -2.65 3.69
C GLN A 47 17.92 -3.36 2.35
N LYS A 48 17.64 -4.66 2.27
CA LYS A 48 17.84 -5.49 1.08
C LYS A 48 16.54 -5.78 0.33
N LYS A 49 15.62 -4.82 0.33
CA LYS A 49 14.31 -4.93 -0.34
C LYS A 49 14.41 -5.34 -1.81
N TYR A 50 15.55 -5.03 -2.48
CA TYR A 50 15.77 -5.44 -3.87
C TYR A 50 15.73 -6.97 -4.06
N ILE A 51 16.19 -7.76 -3.07
CA ILE A 51 16.11 -9.23 -3.12
C ILE A 51 14.66 -9.70 -3.11
N PHE A 52 13.86 -9.11 -2.21
CA PHE A 52 12.43 -9.37 -2.17
C PHE A 52 11.75 -9.01 -3.49
N ASN A 53 12.05 -7.83 -4.04
CA ASN A 53 11.47 -7.36 -5.29
C ASN A 53 11.86 -8.25 -6.49
N ILE A 54 13.12 -8.65 -6.61
CA ILE A 54 13.56 -9.57 -7.68
C ILE A 54 12.79 -10.89 -7.59
N ASN A 55 12.71 -11.51 -6.40
CA ASN A 55 11.96 -12.74 -6.21
C ASN A 55 10.49 -12.56 -6.57
N HIS A 56 9.84 -11.50 -6.08
CA HIS A 56 8.44 -11.20 -6.33
C HIS A 56 8.14 -11.03 -7.82
N TYR A 57 8.89 -10.18 -8.52
CA TYR A 57 8.65 -9.92 -9.95
C TYR A 57 8.98 -11.12 -10.83
N THR A 58 10.00 -11.91 -10.49
CA THR A 58 10.29 -13.17 -11.20
C THR A 58 9.10 -14.12 -11.14
N TRP A 59 8.55 -14.37 -9.95
CA TRP A 59 7.37 -15.23 -9.79
C TRP A 59 6.13 -14.61 -10.43
N LYS A 60 5.98 -13.28 -10.39
CA LYS A 60 4.86 -12.59 -11.03
C LYS A 60 4.87 -12.75 -12.55
N ILE A 61 6.02 -12.60 -13.18
CA ILE A 61 6.19 -12.78 -14.64
C ILE A 61 5.93 -14.25 -15.02
N THR A 62 6.50 -15.20 -14.27
CA THR A 62 6.28 -16.63 -14.49
C THR A 62 4.81 -17.00 -14.35
N LEU A 63 4.13 -16.48 -13.34
CA LEU A 63 2.69 -16.67 -13.15
C LEU A 63 1.89 -16.10 -14.32
N CYS A 64 2.17 -14.88 -14.76
CA CYS A 64 1.48 -14.27 -15.90
C CYS A 64 1.62 -15.12 -17.16
N ALA A 65 2.82 -15.60 -17.47
CA ALA A 65 3.05 -16.46 -18.62
C ALA A 65 2.26 -17.78 -18.52
N ALA A 66 2.28 -18.43 -17.34
CA ALA A 66 1.53 -19.67 -17.10
C ALA A 66 0.00 -19.46 -17.17
N GLN A 67 -0.50 -18.35 -16.65
CA GLN A 67 -1.92 -18.00 -16.68
C GLN A 67 -2.40 -17.71 -18.09
N ILE A 68 -1.63 -16.99 -18.91
CA ILE A 68 -1.93 -16.78 -20.34
C ILE A 68 -2.01 -18.11 -21.06
N PHE A 69 -1.05 -19.01 -20.86
CA PHE A 69 -1.04 -20.34 -21.47
C PHE A 69 -2.28 -21.15 -21.09
N VAL A 70 -2.69 -21.16 -19.81
CA VAL A 70 -3.87 -21.89 -19.34
C VAL A 70 -5.15 -21.30 -19.90
N ILE A 71 -5.29 -19.97 -19.96
CA ILE A 71 -6.48 -19.33 -20.54
C ILE A 71 -6.63 -19.70 -22.03
N ILE A 72 -5.55 -19.64 -22.81
CA ILE A 72 -5.57 -19.96 -24.23
C ILE A 72 -5.93 -21.45 -24.49
N LYS A 73 -5.39 -22.37 -23.66
CA LYS A 73 -5.54 -23.82 -23.86
C LYS A 73 -6.82 -24.38 -23.27
N SER A 74 -7.19 -23.99 -22.04
CA SER A 74 -8.26 -24.69 -21.31
C SER A 74 -9.46 -23.81 -20.96
N GLN A 75 -9.37 -22.50 -21.09
CA GLN A 75 -10.41 -21.52 -20.73
C GLN A 75 -11.02 -21.77 -19.32
N ASN A 76 -10.26 -22.45 -18.45
CA ASN A 76 -10.73 -22.88 -17.14
C ASN A 76 -10.28 -21.90 -16.06
N TYR A 77 -11.24 -21.14 -15.51
CA TYR A 77 -10.98 -20.15 -14.48
C TYR A 77 -10.47 -20.77 -13.16
N LEU A 78 -10.89 -21.99 -12.81
CA LEU A 78 -10.40 -22.66 -11.61
C LEU A 78 -8.92 -23.04 -11.74
N ALA A 79 -8.48 -23.49 -12.92
CA ALA A 79 -7.06 -23.76 -13.17
C ALA A 79 -6.21 -22.49 -13.11
N TYR A 80 -6.73 -21.37 -13.61
CA TYR A 80 -6.11 -20.05 -13.45
C TYR A 80 -5.90 -19.67 -11.96
N LEU A 81 -6.92 -19.86 -11.12
CA LEU A 81 -6.83 -19.58 -9.69
C LEU A 81 -5.89 -20.55 -8.95
N ALA A 82 -5.92 -21.83 -9.31
CA ALA A 82 -5.02 -22.84 -8.74
C ALA A 82 -3.55 -22.49 -9.01
N LEU A 83 -3.22 -22.06 -10.23
CA LEU A 83 -1.89 -21.57 -10.57
C LEU A 83 -1.46 -20.37 -9.70
N GLN A 84 -2.38 -19.46 -9.41
CA GLN A 84 -2.10 -18.32 -8.54
C GLN A 84 -1.72 -18.77 -7.13
N VAL A 85 -2.45 -19.75 -6.57
CA VAL A 85 -2.14 -20.31 -5.24
C VAL A 85 -0.78 -20.99 -5.24
N VAL A 86 -0.50 -21.82 -6.23
CA VAL A 86 0.79 -22.53 -6.38
C VAL A 86 1.94 -21.51 -6.48
N SER A 87 1.80 -20.49 -7.31
CA SER A 87 2.80 -19.43 -7.47
C SER A 87 3.05 -18.69 -6.14
N THR A 88 2.01 -18.37 -5.38
CA THR A 88 2.14 -17.72 -4.06
C THR A 88 2.91 -18.61 -3.08
N ILE A 89 2.65 -19.91 -3.06
CA ILE A 89 3.39 -20.87 -2.22
C ILE A 89 4.87 -20.89 -2.62
N LEU A 90 5.17 -21.01 -3.90
CA LEU A 90 6.53 -21.09 -4.41
C LEU A 90 7.31 -19.79 -4.19
N GLU A 91 6.67 -18.63 -4.41
CA GLU A 91 7.25 -17.32 -4.11
C GLU A 91 7.63 -17.19 -2.63
N ASN A 92 6.72 -17.54 -1.74
CA ASN A 92 6.97 -17.50 -0.29
C ASN A 92 8.04 -18.52 0.14
N TYR A 93 8.05 -19.69 -0.45
CA TYR A 93 9.06 -20.72 -0.17
C TYR A 93 10.45 -20.27 -0.62
N THR A 94 10.58 -19.71 -1.83
CA THR A 94 11.88 -19.23 -2.35
C THR A 94 12.42 -18.08 -1.50
N ILE A 95 11.61 -17.09 -1.14
CA ILE A 95 12.07 -15.99 -0.27
C ILE A 95 12.45 -16.50 1.14
N ALA A 96 11.70 -17.48 1.67
CA ALA A 96 12.02 -18.09 2.95
C ALA A 96 13.36 -18.83 2.92
N ARG A 97 13.68 -19.56 1.83
CA ARG A 97 14.97 -20.23 1.63
C ARG A 97 16.12 -19.24 1.52
N ILE A 98 15.91 -18.13 0.81
CA ILE A 98 16.90 -17.05 0.70
C ILE A 98 17.19 -16.45 2.09
N ALA A 99 16.14 -16.19 2.87
CA ALA A 99 16.27 -15.68 4.23
C ALA A 99 17.01 -16.65 5.16
N ASP A 100 16.67 -17.95 5.14
CA ASP A 100 17.30 -18.98 5.96
C ASP A 100 18.80 -19.18 5.64
N LYS A 101 19.16 -19.03 4.35
CA LYS A 101 20.57 -19.07 3.92
C LYS A 101 21.34 -17.84 4.36
N ARG A 102 20.70 -16.68 4.36
CA ARG A 102 21.34 -15.40 4.67
C ARG A 102 21.42 -15.09 6.16
N TYR A 103 20.48 -15.60 6.93
CA TYR A 103 20.34 -15.39 8.37
C TYR A 103 20.32 -16.74 9.13
N PRO A 104 21.47 -17.48 9.19
CA PRO A 104 21.53 -18.81 9.83
C PRO A 104 21.09 -18.79 11.30
N TRP A 105 21.30 -17.66 12.00
CA TRP A 105 20.92 -17.46 13.39
C TRP A 105 19.39 -17.55 13.65
N LEU A 106 18.53 -17.44 12.63
CA LEU A 106 17.11 -17.66 12.75
C LEU A 106 16.74 -19.09 13.21
N LYS A 107 17.64 -20.05 12.98
CA LYS A 107 17.47 -21.44 13.39
C LYS A 107 17.92 -21.69 14.83
N GLU A 108 18.67 -20.76 15.41
CA GLU A 108 19.14 -20.86 16.79
C GLU A 108 18.00 -20.51 17.75
N LYS A 109 17.73 -21.41 18.70
CA LYS A 109 16.73 -21.11 19.74
C LYS A 109 17.30 -20.05 20.68
N SER A 110 16.76 -18.84 20.62
CA SER A 110 17.13 -17.81 21.59
C SER A 110 16.63 -18.17 22.98
N THR A 111 17.55 -18.29 23.91
CA THR A 111 17.25 -18.50 25.33
C THR A 111 16.92 -17.20 26.07
N LYS A 112 17.19 -16.03 25.46
CA LYS A 112 16.95 -14.74 26.06
C LYS A 112 15.50 -14.28 25.81
N LYS A 113 14.74 -14.12 26.90
CA LYS A 113 13.38 -13.54 26.82
C LYS A 113 13.48 -12.05 26.48
N VAL A 114 12.64 -11.61 25.56
CA VAL A 114 12.54 -10.19 25.22
C VAL A 114 11.97 -9.40 26.42
N PRO A 115 12.52 -8.25 26.79
CA PRO A 115 12.00 -7.41 27.87
C PRO A 115 10.51 -7.10 27.68
N LYS A 116 9.73 -7.12 28.76
CA LYS A 116 8.28 -6.85 28.71
C LYS A 116 7.96 -5.46 28.14
N GLU A 117 8.82 -4.48 28.42
CA GLU A 117 8.69 -3.11 27.91
C GLU A 117 8.79 -3.06 26.39
N THR A 118 9.76 -3.78 25.80
CA THR A 118 9.91 -3.88 24.33
C THR A 118 8.70 -4.55 23.70
N ILE A 119 8.16 -5.60 24.32
CA ILE A 119 6.93 -6.26 23.84
C ILE A 119 5.74 -5.31 23.87
N ALA A 120 5.61 -4.53 24.95
CA ALA A 120 4.52 -3.55 25.09
C ALA A 120 4.61 -2.45 24.02
N GLU A 121 5.82 -1.97 23.72
CA GLU A 121 6.07 -0.98 22.68
C GLU A 121 5.76 -1.52 21.28
N ILE A 122 6.20 -2.75 20.96
CA ILE A 122 5.88 -3.41 19.70
C ILE A 122 4.37 -3.56 19.54
N LYS A 123 3.66 -4.06 20.57
CA LYS A 123 2.19 -4.19 20.54
C LYS A 123 1.50 -2.86 20.29
N LYS A 124 1.95 -1.80 20.97
CA LYS A 124 1.40 -0.44 20.83
C LYS A 124 1.58 0.09 19.41
N ASN A 125 2.77 -0.05 18.84
CA ASN A 125 3.07 0.40 17.48
C ASN A 125 2.30 -0.42 16.43
N THR A 126 2.26 -1.75 16.59
CA THR A 126 1.50 -2.64 15.71
C THR A 126 0.01 -2.31 15.70
N ALA A 127 -0.60 -2.11 16.88
CA ALA A 127 -2.00 -1.71 16.97
C ALA A 127 -2.27 -0.37 16.28
N SER A 128 -1.36 0.60 16.40
CA SER A 128 -1.48 1.89 15.72
C SER A 128 -1.38 1.77 14.21
N MET A 129 -0.47 0.93 13.71
CA MET A 129 -0.34 0.65 12.27
C MET A 129 -1.59 -0.06 11.74
N MET A 130 -2.15 -1.01 12.49
CA MET A 130 -3.39 -1.70 12.12
C MET A 130 -4.57 -0.72 12.01
N LEU A 131 -4.77 0.15 12.99
CA LEU A 131 -5.83 1.16 12.96
C LEU A 131 -5.71 2.09 11.74
N ASN A 132 -4.51 2.57 11.45
CA ASN A 132 -4.26 3.38 10.27
C ASN A 132 -4.52 2.60 8.97
N LYS A 133 -4.05 1.34 8.88
CA LYS A 133 -4.27 0.50 7.70
C LYS A 133 -5.75 0.19 7.46
N VAL A 134 -6.52 -0.08 8.51
CA VAL A 134 -7.97 -0.25 8.41
C VAL A 134 -8.62 1.01 7.84
N GLY A 135 -8.26 2.19 8.36
CA GLY A 135 -8.76 3.47 7.85
C GLY A 135 -8.48 3.66 6.36
N THR A 136 -7.22 3.52 5.94
CA THR A 136 -6.84 3.70 4.53
C THR A 136 -7.49 2.66 3.59
N THR A 137 -7.68 1.41 4.07
CA THR A 137 -8.38 0.38 3.29
C THR A 137 -9.86 0.70 3.14
N LEU A 138 -10.50 1.24 4.19
CA LEU A 138 -11.89 1.68 4.11
C LEU A 138 -12.06 2.78 3.06
N VAL A 139 -11.18 3.78 3.02
CA VAL A 139 -11.22 4.84 1.99
C VAL A 139 -11.23 4.24 0.58
N THR A 140 -10.28 3.38 0.26
CA THR A 140 -10.15 2.80 -1.09
C THR A 140 -11.27 1.83 -1.47
N SER A 141 -11.89 1.17 -0.50
CA SER A 141 -12.98 0.22 -0.74
C SER A 141 -14.34 0.90 -0.83
N THR A 142 -14.52 2.01 -0.13
CA THR A 142 -15.80 2.74 -0.06
C THR A 142 -16.19 3.30 -1.42
N ASP A 143 -15.26 3.80 -2.20
CA ASP A 143 -15.53 4.34 -3.54
C ASP A 143 -16.23 3.30 -4.42
N SER A 144 -15.70 2.08 -4.49
CA SER A 144 -16.28 1.00 -5.29
C SER A 144 -17.70 0.61 -4.81
N VAL A 145 -17.92 0.59 -3.50
CA VAL A 145 -19.23 0.29 -2.92
C VAL A 145 -20.24 1.41 -3.24
N LEU A 146 -19.85 2.67 -3.12
CA LEU A 146 -20.71 3.81 -3.44
C LEU A 146 -21.03 3.88 -4.93
N ILE A 147 -20.06 3.65 -5.81
CA ILE A 147 -20.29 3.62 -7.26
C ILE A 147 -21.26 2.49 -7.62
N SER A 148 -21.09 1.29 -7.04
CA SER A 148 -22.01 0.17 -7.30
C SER A 148 -23.44 0.46 -6.82
N SER A 149 -23.57 1.14 -5.67
CA SER A 149 -24.86 1.42 -5.04
C SER A 149 -25.60 2.59 -5.67
N PHE A 150 -24.90 3.64 -6.10
CA PHE A 150 -25.52 4.88 -6.59
C PHE A 150 -25.62 4.92 -8.12
N ILE A 151 -24.77 4.18 -8.84
CA ILE A 151 -24.70 4.23 -10.29
C ILE A 151 -25.00 2.85 -10.88
N SER A 152 -24.01 1.95 -10.89
CA SER A 152 -24.15 0.56 -11.33
C SER A 152 -22.89 -0.26 -11.11
N VAL A 153 -23.03 -1.59 -11.12
CA VAL A 153 -21.88 -2.52 -11.10
C VAL A 153 -21.00 -2.36 -12.34
N ALA A 154 -21.61 -2.08 -13.50
CA ALA A 154 -20.87 -1.81 -14.74
C ALA A 154 -19.98 -0.58 -14.63
N ALA A 155 -20.46 0.49 -13.99
CA ALA A 155 -19.66 1.68 -13.73
C ALA A 155 -18.45 1.41 -12.83
N VAL A 156 -18.55 0.48 -11.88
CA VAL A 156 -17.39 0.02 -11.07
C VAL A 156 -16.32 -0.63 -11.95
N GLY A 157 -16.73 -1.42 -12.94
CA GLY A 157 -15.80 -2.04 -13.91
C GLY A 157 -15.06 -1.00 -14.73
N ILE A 158 -15.79 -0.04 -15.29
CA ILE A 158 -15.20 1.05 -16.08
C ILE A 158 -14.22 1.88 -15.22
N TYR A 159 -14.66 2.32 -14.04
CA TYR A 159 -13.82 3.02 -13.08
C TYR A 159 -12.59 2.20 -12.66
N GLY A 160 -12.76 0.88 -12.49
CA GLY A 160 -11.70 -0.07 -12.17
C GLY A 160 -10.55 -0.08 -13.19
N ASN A 161 -10.85 0.06 -14.48
CA ASN A 161 -9.84 0.15 -15.53
C ASN A 161 -8.96 1.40 -15.36
N TYR A 162 -9.59 2.56 -15.15
CA TYR A 162 -8.89 3.82 -14.93
C TYR A 162 -8.05 3.80 -13.64
N THR A 163 -8.61 3.29 -12.56
CA THR A 163 -7.89 3.21 -11.27
C THR A 163 -6.74 2.21 -11.31
N THR A 164 -6.84 1.13 -12.06
CA THR A 164 -5.75 0.15 -12.21
C THR A 164 -4.53 0.78 -12.87
N ILE A 165 -4.73 1.55 -13.94
CA ILE A 165 -3.65 2.25 -14.64
C ILE A 165 -3.07 3.35 -13.73
N SER A 166 -3.94 4.17 -13.13
CA SER A 166 -3.50 5.24 -12.22
C SER A 166 -2.68 4.69 -11.05
N LYS A 167 -3.12 3.59 -10.42
CA LYS A 167 -2.39 2.93 -9.33
C LYS A 167 -1.08 2.28 -9.80
N ALA A 168 -1.00 1.80 -11.03
CA ALA A 168 0.26 1.29 -11.57
C ALA A 168 1.30 2.40 -11.67
N VAL A 169 0.91 3.57 -12.18
CA VAL A 169 1.78 4.77 -12.23
C VAL A 169 2.16 5.22 -10.81
N GLU A 170 1.18 5.34 -9.92
CA GLU A 170 1.40 5.69 -8.51
C GLU A 170 2.41 4.76 -7.84
N ASN A 171 2.29 3.45 -8.02
CA ASN A 171 3.20 2.46 -7.44
C ASN A 171 4.64 2.61 -7.94
N VAL A 172 4.84 2.92 -9.22
CA VAL A 172 6.18 3.16 -9.77
C VAL A 172 6.81 4.40 -9.14
N LEU A 173 6.07 5.51 -9.09
CA LEU A 173 6.52 6.76 -8.49
C LEU A 173 6.80 6.58 -6.98
N TYR A 174 5.89 5.93 -6.27
CA TYR A 174 6.02 5.64 -4.84
C TYR A 174 7.25 4.79 -4.54
N GLN A 175 7.52 3.73 -5.29
CA GLN A 175 8.67 2.86 -5.04
C GLN A 175 10.00 3.59 -5.24
N GLY A 176 10.09 4.46 -6.25
CA GLY A 176 11.27 5.31 -6.46
C GLY A 176 11.55 6.22 -5.27
N MET A 177 10.52 6.87 -4.74
CA MET A 177 10.64 7.76 -3.59
C MET A 177 10.84 7.01 -2.27
N TYR A 178 10.13 5.90 -2.07
CA TYR A 178 10.18 5.11 -0.85
C TYR A 178 11.57 4.53 -0.55
N ALA A 179 12.39 4.31 -1.56
CA ALA A 179 13.77 3.88 -1.40
C ALA A 179 14.61 4.82 -0.52
N MET A 180 14.21 6.11 -0.44
CA MET A 180 14.89 7.12 0.38
C MET A 180 14.54 7.04 1.88
N THR A 181 13.50 6.29 2.28
CA THR A 181 13.00 6.23 3.67
C THR A 181 14.08 5.79 4.66
N ALA A 182 14.89 4.82 4.29
CA ALA A 182 16.00 4.35 5.14
C ALA A 182 17.06 5.44 5.39
N SER A 183 17.38 6.24 4.37
CA SER A 183 18.31 7.37 4.48
C SER A 183 17.74 8.48 5.37
N ILE A 184 16.43 8.72 5.29
CA ILE A 184 15.72 9.65 6.18
C ILE A 184 15.79 9.15 7.63
N GLY A 185 15.60 7.84 7.85
CA GLY A 185 15.73 7.22 9.17
C GLY A 185 17.10 7.46 9.79
N ASN A 186 18.18 7.24 9.04
CA ASN A 186 19.54 7.55 9.47
C ASN A 186 19.74 9.04 9.78
N LEU A 187 19.23 9.91 8.91
CA LEU A 187 19.29 11.35 9.14
C LEU A 187 18.53 11.78 10.42
N ASN A 188 17.40 11.11 10.71
CA ASN A 188 16.62 11.38 11.91
C ASN A 188 17.37 11.04 13.20
N VAL A 189 18.34 10.14 13.16
CA VAL A 189 19.18 9.78 14.32
C VAL A 189 20.40 10.69 14.44
N CYS A 190 21.14 10.91 13.34
CA CYS A 190 22.46 11.53 13.38
C CYS A 190 22.47 13.01 12.93
N GLY A 191 21.39 13.51 12.28
CA GLY A 191 21.37 14.83 11.66
C GLY A 191 21.01 15.97 12.61
N SER A 192 21.51 17.18 12.32
CA SER A 192 21.04 18.42 12.96
C SER A 192 19.60 18.74 12.52
N ARG A 193 18.90 19.55 13.31
CA ARG A 193 17.51 19.96 13.01
C ARG A 193 17.40 20.69 11.68
N GLU A 194 18.35 21.56 11.40
CA GLU A 194 18.43 22.35 10.17
C GLU A 194 18.58 21.44 8.95
N ARG A 195 19.48 20.44 9.03
CA ARG A 195 19.72 19.49 7.96
C ARG A 195 18.50 18.59 7.69
N LYS A 196 17.80 18.15 8.74
CA LYS A 196 16.54 17.39 8.62
C LYS A 196 15.48 18.19 7.89
N PHE A 197 15.32 19.46 8.24
CA PHE A 197 14.35 20.35 7.60
C PHE A 197 14.72 20.66 6.14
N GLN A 198 16.00 20.88 5.84
CA GLN A 198 16.45 21.10 4.47
C GLN A 198 16.19 19.88 3.59
N VAL A 199 16.53 18.67 4.07
CA VAL A 199 16.27 17.42 3.34
C VAL A 199 14.78 17.19 3.15
N PHE A 200 13.96 17.42 4.16
CA PHE A 200 12.50 17.36 4.05
C PHE A 200 11.97 18.30 2.96
N LYS A 201 12.42 19.55 2.94
CA LYS A 201 12.03 20.55 1.94
C LYS A 201 12.45 20.13 0.52
N THR A 202 13.67 19.62 0.37
CA THR A 202 14.20 19.15 -0.93
C THR A 202 13.40 17.95 -1.45
N ILE A 203 13.13 16.95 -0.60
CA ILE A 203 12.34 15.77 -0.97
C ILE A 203 10.91 16.17 -1.34
N SER A 204 10.29 17.04 -0.53
CA SER A 204 8.95 17.56 -0.83
C SER A 204 8.90 18.28 -2.18
N PHE A 205 9.90 19.11 -2.48
CA PHE A 205 10.02 19.80 -3.75
C PHE A 205 10.13 18.82 -4.93
N VAL A 206 11.00 17.83 -4.81
CA VAL A 206 11.18 16.79 -5.86
C VAL A 206 9.88 16.00 -6.08
N ILE A 207 9.17 15.64 -5.00
CA ILE A 207 7.90 14.93 -5.07
C ILE A 207 6.82 15.77 -5.77
N VAL A 208 6.74 17.07 -5.46
CA VAL A 208 5.81 18.00 -6.15
C VAL A 208 6.04 17.96 -7.65
N TRP A 209 7.30 18.03 -8.10
CA TRP A 209 7.64 18.01 -9.51
C TRP A 209 7.32 16.66 -10.17
N ILE A 210 7.75 15.55 -9.58
CA ILE A 210 7.58 14.22 -10.16
C ILE A 210 6.09 13.84 -10.24
N TYR A 211 5.33 14.04 -9.16
CA TYR A 211 3.90 13.75 -9.16
C TYR A 211 3.09 14.78 -9.96
N GLY A 212 3.53 16.03 -10.01
CA GLY A 212 2.93 17.05 -10.88
C GLY A 212 3.08 16.69 -12.36
N PHE A 213 4.29 16.33 -12.79
CA PHE A 213 4.52 15.83 -14.15
C PHE A 213 3.70 14.55 -14.42
N GLY A 214 3.72 13.59 -13.49
CA GLY A 214 2.93 12.35 -13.60
C GLY A 214 1.43 12.61 -13.72
N CYS A 215 0.89 13.57 -12.96
CA CYS A 215 -0.51 14.00 -13.03
C CYS A 215 -0.87 14.57 -14.42
N ILE A 216 -0.06 15.48 -14.94
CA ILE A 216 -0.28 16.10 -16.26
C ILE A 216 -0.18 15.05 -17.37
N ALA A 217 0.86 14.21 -17.35
CA ALA A 217 1.07 13.15 -18.32
C ALA A 217 -0.10 12.13 -18.28
N LEU A 218 -0.51 11.72 -17.07
CA LEU A 218 -1.63 10.78 -16.92
C LEU A 218 -2.94 11.40 -17.43
N PHE A 219 -3.21 12.67 -17.14
CA PHE A 219 -4.41 13.35 -17.62
C PHE A 219 -4.50 13.35 -19.15
N GLY A 220 -3.38 13.60 -19.85
CA GLY A 220 -3.36 13.59 -21.31
C GLY A 220 -3.41 12.20 -21.93
N LEU A 221 -2.86 11.18 -21.25
CA LEU A 221 -2.68 9.85 -21.85
C LEU A 221 -3.71 8.82 -21.39
N LEU A 222 -4.38 9.01 -20.24
CA LEU A 222 -5.21 7.98 -19.61
C LEU A 222 -6.44 7.62 -20.46
N THR A 223 -7.17 8.62 -20.96
CA THR A 223 -8.35 8.39 -21.81
C THR A 223 -7.98 7.73 -23.14
N PRO A 224 -7.00 8.24 -23.93
CA PRO A 224 -6.56 7.57 -25.16
C PRO A 224 -6.06 6.14 -24.92
N PHE A 225 -5.38 5.90 -23.80
CA PHE A 225 -4.91 4.55 -23.47
C PHE A 225 -6.06 3.59 -23.16
N VAL A 226 -7.06 4.01 -22.37
CA VAL A 226 -8.25 3.20 -22.07
C VAL A 226 -9.04 2.94 -23.34
N GLU A 227 -9.19 3.92 -24.21
CA GLU A 227 -9.87 3.78 -25.51
C GLU A 227 -9.19 2.75 -26.41
N LEU A 228 -7.86 2.81 -26.50
CA LEU A 228 -7.06 1.85 -27.28
C LEU A 228 -7.14 0.43 -26.73
N TRP A 229 -7.17 0.27 -25.40
CA TRP A 229 -7.06 -1.02 -24.72
C TRP A 229 -8.42 -1.69 -24.48
N TYR A 230 -9.43 -0.92 -24.08
CA TYR A 230 -10.75 -1.42 -23.68
C TYR A 230 -11.88 -1.02 -24.63
N GLY A 231 -11.61 -0.12 -25.58
CA GLY A 231 -12.59 0.39 -26.56
C GLY A 231 -13.30 1.67 -26.10
N THR A 232 -13.93 2.34 -27.06
CA THR A 232 -14.57 3.66 -26.89
C THR A 232 -15.75 3.67 -25.91
N ASN A 233 -16.43 2.52 -25.72
CA ASN A 233 -17.57 2.39 -24.80
C ASN A 233 -17.20 2.40 -23.32
N MET A 234 -15.90 2.40 -22.97
CA MET A 234 -15.39 2.33 -21.60
C MET A 234 -14.86 3.68 -21.09
N GLN A 235 -15.34 4.78 -21.66
CA GLN A 235 -14.89 6.12 -21.27
C GLN A 235 -15.68 6.66 -20.07
N ILE A 236 -14.98 7.41 -19.20
CA ILE A 236 -15.57 8.25 -18.16
C ILE A 236 -15.44 9.72 -18.57
N SER A 237 -16.15 10.61 -17.88
CA SER A 237 -16.08 12.05 -18.18
C SER A 237 -14.66 12.60 -17.99
N THR A 238 -14.27 13.59 -18.77
CA THR A 238 -12.98 14.29 -18.65
C THR A 238 -12.79 14.86 -17.25
N PHE A 239 -13.88 15.31 -16.60
CA PHE A 239 -13.81 15.83 -15.24
C PHE A 239 -13.52 14.73 -14.22
N ALA A 240 -14.08 13.53 -14.37
CA ALA A 240 -13.75 12.38 -13.54
C ALA A 240 -12.27 11.96 -13.71
N VAL A 241 -11.74 12.00 -14.94
CA VAL A 241 -10.30 11.77 -15.21
C VAL A 241 -9.44 12.82 -14.52
N PHE A 242 -9.83 14.08 -14.56
CA PHE A 242 -9.12 15.16 -13.86
C PHE A 242 -9.08 14.92 -12.36
N LEU A 243 -10.20 14.55 -11.73
CA LEU A 243 -10.25 14.21 -10.29
C LEU A 243 -9.37 13.01 -9.95
N LEU A 244 -9.36 11.96 -10.79
CA LEU A 244 -8.45 10.82 -10.62
C LEU A 244 -6.97 11.24 -10.64
N CYS A 245 -6.59 12.13 -11.56
CA CYS A 245 -5.23 12.64 -11.65
C CYS A 245 -4.88 13.55 -10.46
N MET A 246 -5.83 14.35 -9.97
CA MET A 246 -5.67 15.15 -8.76
C MET A 246 -5.49 14.27 -7.53
N ASN A 247 -6.20 13.13 -7.45
CA ASN A 247 -6.03 12.15 -6.39
C ASN A 247 -4.59 11.58 -6.37
N LEU A 248 -4.03 11.23 -7.55
CA LEU A 248 -2.63 10.84 -7.68
C LEU A 248 -1.67 11.93 -7.16
N TYR A 249 -1.91 13.19 -7.52
CA TYR A 249 -1.08 14.30 -7.06
C TYR A 249 -1.13 14.47 -5.54
N ILE A 250 -2.32 14.42 -4.96
CA ILE A 250 -2.53 14.52 -3.50
C ILE A 250 -1.87 13.36 -2.77
N ALA A 251 -2.02 12.12 -3.28
CA ALA A 251 -1.36 10.95 -2.74
C ALA A 251 0.17 11.10 -2.73
N GLY A 252 0.73 11.69 -3.78
CA GLY A 252 2.15 12.05 -3.86
C GLY A 252 2.59 12.97 -2.73
N GLN A 253 1.81 14.02 -2.42
CA GLN A 253 2.14 14.94 -1.32
C GLN A 253 2.13 14.22 0.05
N MET A 254 1.23 13.25 0.24
CA MET A 254 1.17 12.45 1.45
C MET A 254 2.36 11.49 1.58
N THR A 255 2.99 11.09 0.48
CA THR A 255 4.16 10.20 0.50
C THR A 255 5.30 10.79 1.33
N THR A 256 5.58 12.09 1.24
CA THR A 256 6.64 12.76 2.04
C THR A 256 6.37 12.63 3.54
N LEU A 257 5.11 12.85 3.95
CA LEU A 257 4.71 12.74 5.36
C LEU A 257 4.78 11.29 5.84
N ASN A 258 4.31 10.35 5.04
CA ASN A 258 4.36 8.92 5.36
C ASN A 258 5.79 8.43 5.53
N MET A 259 6.72 8.85 4.67
CA MET A 259 8.15 8.54 4.80
C MET A 259 8.73 9.05 6.13
N GLN A 260 8.35 10.26 6.58
CA GLN A 260 8.80 10.81 7.87
C GLN A 260 8.19 10.06 9.06
N ILE A 261 6.91 9.69 8.97
CA ILE A 261 6.22 8.91 10.02
C ILE A 261 6.88 7.54 10.16
N GLU A 262 7.16 6.87 9.05
CA GLU A 262 7.82 5.55 9.05
C GLU A 262 9.26 5.63 9.53
N ALA A 263 10.04 6.58 9.00
CA ALA A 263 11.44 6.78 9.39
C ALA A 263 11.59 7.21 10.86
N GLY A 264 10.59 7.89 11.42
CA GLY A 264 10.57 8.34 12.80
C GLY A 264 9.87 7.40 13.79
N GLY A 265 9.20 6.34 13.31
CA GLY A 265 8.39 5.43 14.15
C GLY A 265 7.21 6.13 14.81
N LEU A 266 6.66 7.20 14.21
CA LEU A 266 5.65 8.08 14.79
C LEU A 266 4.21 7.57 14.69
N TYR A 267 4.03 6.27 14.48
CA TYR A 267 2.71 5.64 14.23
C TYR A 267 1.68 5.93 15.31
N TRP A 268 2.09 6.00 16.57
CA TRP A 268 1.18 6.27 17.68
C TRP A 268 0.53 7.65 17.61
N HIS A 269 1.25 8.65 17.09
CA HIS A 269 0.76 10.03 17.01
C HIS A 269 -0.27 10.20 15.88
N VAL A 270 -0.20 9.36 14.86
CA VAL A 270 -1.07 9.42 13.66
C VAL A 270 -2.12 8.30 13.62
N LYS A 271 -2.28 7.53 14.70
CA LYS A 271 -3.14 6.34 14.75
C LYS A 271 -4.60 6.56 14.34
N PHE A 272 -5.14 7.74 14.61
CA PHE A 272 -6.52 8.08 14.27
C PHE A 272 -6.66 8.78 12.91
N LEU A 273 -5.54 9.15 12.28
CA LEU A 273 -5.56 9.89 11.01
C LEU A 273 -6.32 9.13 9.93
N GLY A 274 -6.03 7.84 9.75
CA GLY A 274 -6.72 7.00 8.76
C GLY A 274 -8.22 6.83 9.04
N ILE A 275 -8.64 6.81 10.33
CA ILE A 275 -10.07 6.72 10.68
C ILE A 275 -10.77 8.04 10.36
N VAL A 276 -10.17 9.17 10.74
CA VAL A 276 -10.72 10.50 10.44
C VAL A 276 -10.82 10.71 8.93
N GLU A 277 -9.81 10.28 8.18
CA GLU A 277 -9.81 10.28 6.72
C GLU A 277 -10.95 9.43 6.15
N ALA A 278 -11.13 8.20 6.64
CA ALA A 278 -12.19 7.31 6.19
C ALA A 278 -13.60 7.88 6.46
N VAL A 279 -13.82 8.43 7.66
CA VAL A 279 -15.11 9.04 8.02
C VAL A 279 -15.38 10.29 7.17
N SER A 280 -14.37 11.15 6.99
CA SER A 280 -14.49 12.35 6.15
C SER A 280 -14.72 11.98 4.69
N ASN A 281 -13.97 11.02 4.14
CA ASN A 281 -14.16 10.51 2.79
C ASN A 281 -15.59 9.98 2.60
N LEU A 282 -16.04 9.06 3.47
CA LEU A 282 -17.39 8.50 3.40
C LEU A 282 -18.47 9.59 3.42
N PHE A 283 -18.36 10.55 4.33
CA PHE A 283 -19.32 11.63 4.45
C PHE A 283 -19.39 12.48 3.17
N PHE A 284 -18.25 12.95 2.68
CA PHE A 284 -18.21 13.78 1.47
C PHE A 284 -18.59 12.99 0.22
N SER A 285 -18.14 11.73 0.09
CA SER A 285 -18.47 10.89 -1.06
C SER A 285 -19.96 10.54 -1.12
N VAL A 286 -20.63 10.32 0.02
CA VAL A 286 -22.08 10.10 0.05
C VAL A 286 -22.85 11.38 -0.30
N VAL A 287 -22.48 12.52 0.27
CA VAL A 287 -23.18 13.78 0.02
C VAL A 287 -23.00 14.24 -1.43
N LEU A 288 -21.75 14.26 -1.92
CA LEU A 288 -21.45 14.70 -3.27
C LEU A 288 -21.83 13.67 -4.33
N GLY A 289 -21.71 12.37 -4.01
CA GLY A 289 -22.08 11.29 -4.91
C GLY A 289 -23.59 11.24 -5.21
N ARG A 290 -24.44 11.62 -4.26
CA ARG A 290 -25.88 11.78 -4.50
C ARG A 290 -26.20 12.97 -5.42
N ALA A 291 -25.38 14.02 -5.37
CA ALA A 291 -25.59 15.23 -6.19
C ALA A 291 -25.01 15.12 -7.60
N TRP A 292 -23.82 14.54 -7.73
CA TRP A 292 -23.03 14.56 -8.97
C TRP A 292 -22.56 13.17 -9.44
N GLY A 293 -23.11 12.08 -8.90
CA GLY A 293 -22.78 10.71 -9.32
C GLY A 293 -21.28 10.37 -9.12
N LEU A 294 -20.64 9.82 -10.15
CA LEU A 294 -19.24 9.40 -10.11
C LEU A 294 -18.29 10.53 -9.74
N GLU A 295 -18.48 11.68 -10.34
CA GLU A 295 -17.66 12.87 -10.12
C GLU A 295 -17.76 13.37 -8.68
N GLY A 296 -18.94 13.28 -8.08
CA GLY A 296 -19.18 13.62 -6.69
C GLY A 296 -18.46 12.67 -5.72
N ILE A 297 -18.43 11.38 -6.01
CA ILE A 297 -17.71 10.38 -5.19
C ILE A 297 -16.21 10.69 -5.23
N LEU A 298 -15.63 10.90 -6.41
CA LEU A 298 -14.21 11.21 -6.58
C LEU A 298 -13.82 12.53 -5.91
N ALA A 299 -14.63 13.58 -6.09
CA ALA A 299 -14.41 14.87 -5.41
C ALA A 299 -14.51 14.76 -3.88
N GLY A 300 -15.34 13.85 -3.37
CA GLY A 300 -15.43 13.53 -1.94
C GLY A 300 -14.13 12.94 -1.40
N THR A 301 -13.51 12.04 -2.16
CA THR A 301 -12.24 11.41 -1.82
C THR A 301 -11.11 12.45 -1.78
N ASP A 302 -11.02 13.34 -2.76
CA ASP A 302 -10.03 14.42 -2.77
C ASP A 302 -10.17 15.36 -1.57
N LYS A 303 -11.39 15.76 -1.22
CA LYS A 303 -11.67 16.64 -0.05
C LYS A 303 -11.37 15.96 1.27
N GLY A 304 -11.62 14.66 1.38
CA GLY A 304 -11.26 13.85 2.56
C GLY A 304 -9.76 13.92 2.84
N CYS A 305 -8.93 13.74 1.82
CA CYS A 305 -7.48 13.78 1.92
C CYS A 305 -6.91 15.19 2.25
N ILE A 306 -7.47 16.25 1.65
CA ILE A 306 -6.96 17.63 1.82
C ILE A 306 -7.20 18.17 3.24
N LYS A 307 -8.36 17.88 3.86
CA LYS A 307 -8.72 18.41 5.19
C LYS A 307 -7.82 17.93 6.34
N ILE A 308 -7.16 16.81 6.16
CA ILE A 308 -6.37 16.16 7.22
C ILE A 308 -4.88 16.55 7.15
N ARG A 309 -4.51 17.42 6.23
CA ARG A 309 -3.14 17.94 6.17
C ARG A 309 -2.81 18.66 7.50
N PRO A 310 -1.92 18.14 8.31
CA PRO A 310 -1.59 18.78 9.60
C PRO A 310 -0.81 20.06 9.34
N GLN A 311 -1.53 21.16 9.27
CA GLN A 311 -0.99 22.50 9.01
C GLN A 311 -0.04 23.04 10.11
N LYS A 312 0.04 22.35 11.26
CA LYS A 312 0.90 22.74 12.41
C LYS A 312 1.90 21.68 12.85
N THR A 313 2.00 20.55 12.15
CA THR A 313 2.75 19.39 12.65
C THR A 313 4.21 19.37 12.21
N ASP A 314 4.57 20.17 11.21
CA ASP A 314 5.89 20.08 10.56
C ASP A 314 7.06 20.42 11.49
N ALA A 315 6.88 21.38 12.41
CA ALA A 315 7.90 21.74 13.38
C ALA A 315 7.83 20.95 14.70
N ASN A 316 6.62 20.51 15.09
CA ASN A 316 6.38 19.81 16.35
C ASN A 316 6.52 18.29 16.26
N LEU A 317 6.30 17.67 15.09
CA LEU A 317 6.54 16.24 14.86
C LEU A 317 8.04 15.89 14.88
N LEU A 318 8.90 16.85 14.58
CA LEU A 318 10.35 16.69 14.69
C LEU A 318 10.88 16.81 16.13
N ASN A 319 10.04 17.26 17.06
CA ASN A 319 10.48 17.58 18.45
C ASN A 319 10.26 16.48 19.51
N PRO A 320 9.25 15.58 19.47
CA PRO A 320 9.04 14.63 20.57
C PRO A 320 9.97 13.42 20.56
N THR A 321 10.53 13.03 19.43
CA THR A 321 11.41 11.86 19.31
C THR A 321 12.80 12.10 19.88
N LEU A 322 13.24 13.36 19.95
CA LEU A 322 14.57 13.73 20.47
C LEU A 322 14.68 13.66 22.00
N LYS A 323 13.57 13.69 22.74
CA LYS A 323 13.59 13.63 24.22
C LYS A 323 13.63 12.19 24.78
N ARG A 324 13.32 11.16 24.01
CA ARG A 324 13.15 9.78 24.51
C ARG A 324 14.26 8.80 24.17
N TYR A 325 15.09 9.06 23.14
CA TYR A 325 16.22 8.19 22.81
C TYR A 325 17.52 8.86 23.21
N ASN A 326 18.10 8.33 24.28
CA ASN A 326 19.43 8.72 24.73
C ASN A 326 20.44 8.27 23.67
N ARG A 327 21.21 9.21 23.13
CA ARG A 327 22.21 9.04 22.06
C ARG A 327 23.17 7.86 22.29
N ARG A 328 23.34 7.42 23.56
CA ARG A 328 24.26 6.33 23.97
C ARG A 328 23.73 4.94 23.67
N ASP A 329 22.40 4.73 23.67
CA ASP A 329 21.82 3.39 23.51
C ASP A 329 21.76 2.98 22.03
N PHE A 330 21.57 3.93 21.13
CA PHE A 330 21.53 3.66 19.68
C PHE A 330 22.92 3.44 19.07
N CYS A 331 23.96 4.17 19.57
CA CYS A 331 25.35 3.90 19.19
C CYS A 331 25.82 2.51 19.64
N ARG A 332 25.31 2.00 20.76
CA ARG A 332 25.57 0.61 21.19
C ARG A 332 24.97 -0.43 20.24
N ILE A 333 23.77 -0.19 19.72
CA ILE A 333 23.12 -1.10 18.76
C ILE A 333 23.83 -1.05 17.39
N CYS A 334 24.20 0.12 16.88
CA CYS A 334 24.97 0.28 15.66
C CYS A 334 26.36 -0.38 15.76
N ASN A 335 27.06 -0.18 16.88
CA ASN A 335 28.37 -0.81 17.09
C ASN A 335 28.29 -2.34 17.24
N CYS A 336 27.21 -2.89 17.78
CA CYS A 336 27.01 -4.35 17.79
C CYS A 336 26.76 -4.96 16.40
N VAL A 337 26.15 -4.20 15.49
CA VAL A 337 25.89 -4.67 14.11
C VAL A 337 27.14 -4.53 13.22
N THR A 338 27.97 -3.51 13.47
CA THR A 338 29.24 -3.30 12.72
C THR A 338 30.38 -4.12 13.29
N ALA A 339 30.43 -4.44 14.59
CA ALA A 339 31.48 -5.25 15.20
C ALA A 339 31.38 -6.77 14.90
N ARG A 340 30.32 -7.24 14.25
CA ARG A 340 30.23 -8.63 13.76
C ARG A 340 30.67 -8.81 12.31
N LYS A 341 31.35 -7.82 11.73
CA LYS A 341 31.97 -7.89 10.38
C LYS A 341 33.51 -7.91 10.43
N CYS A 342 34.13 -8.17 11.59
CA CYS A 342 35.52 -8.56 11.69
C CYS A 342 35.65 -10.00 12.15
#